data_df8914c36f0e507c56f869900fab4c3e
#
_entry.id   df8914c36f0e507c56f869900fab4c3e
#
_cell.length_a   1.000
_cell.length_b   1.000
_cell.length_c   1.000
_cell.angle_alpha   90.00
_cell.angle_beta   90.00
_cell.angle_gamma   90.00
#
_symmetry.space_group_name_H-M   'P 1'
#
loop_
_entity.id
_entity.type
_entity.pdbx_description
1 polymer ?
#
loop_
_entity_poly.entity_id
_entity_poly.type
_entity_poly.pdbx_seq_one_letter_code
_entity_poly.pdbx_strand_id
1 'polypeptide(L)'
;MRILSILAQKPSSTGSGIYLTELLRNFHLMEEEQAVVFGLASGEELPVFSGVKSYPVWYESENLPFSVLGMSDEMPYKSTRYKDLTESMLEQFRTAFLTACRKAVEEFQPDLLLCHHLYLLTAMVREAFPDKMIYGFCHNTDLRQMEKHGLCRDYIIKKMQALNRIYTPKEAQKEAVIRIYGVDPARIFNIAIGYNAERFHIPKEKQFFRDGIPRRREILLPNGEKVEKGESTDLLFAGKLGEKKGIFSLLRAAGKLAEEGRKIRLFLAGDNGNQKEKEAVYALAESATYPIYFLGRLEQEVLAGFYQFSDIFVLPSFFDAVPLTALEALASGNKVVLSTLDGLEAFFQEHCPTAPVFFAELPKMVHQDEMRKEDLPFFEENIQDAILSAMEYPYQKMADVSSLSWGSLCHKIVDNTAL
;
A
#
# COMPACT_ATOMS: atom_id res chain seq x y z
N MET A 1 -10.92 17.44 -16.76
CA MET A 1 -10.02 18.35 -15.98
C MET A 1 -8.57 18.06 -16.35
N ARG A 2 -7.69 19.04 -16.21
CA ARG A 2 -6.26 18.90 -16.51
C ARG A 2 -5.47 18.76 -15.19
N ILE A 3 -4.91 17.58 -14.94
CA ILE A 3 -4.29 17.23 -13.67
C ILE A 3 -2.78 17.10 -13.84
N LEU A 4 -1.99 17.83 -13.04
CA LEU A 4 -0.53 17.69 -12.98
C LEU A 4 -0.13 17.04 -11.67
N SER A 5 0.38 15.81 -11.74
CA SER A 5 0.93 15.09 -10.58
C SER A 5 2.43 15.38 -10.41
N ILE A 6 2.90 15.53 -9.17
CA ILE A 6 4.29 15.92 -8.86
C ILE A 6 4.84 15.02 -7.76
N LEU A 7 5.97 14.34 -8.03
CA LEU A 7 6.67 13.45 -7.11
C LEU A 7 8.19 13.67 -7.22
N ALA A 8 8.89 13.87 -6.10
CA ALA A 8 10.35 14.02 -6.11
C ALA A 8 11.12 12.72 -6.36
N GLN A 9 10.46 11.57 -6.21
CA GLN A 9 11.00 10.23 -6.26
C GLN A 9 10.70 9.53 -7.59
N LYS A 10 11.25 8.30 -7.73
CA LYS A 10 10.94 7.42 -8.86
C LYS A 10 9.48 6.94 -8.79
N PRO A 11 8.75 6.94 -9.89
CA PRO A 11 7.45 6.30 -9.96
C PRO A 11 7.60 4.76 -9.85
N SER A 12 6.59 4.08 -9.31
CA SER A 12 6.49 2.60 -9.20
C SER A 12 7.51 1.89 -8.30
N SER A 13 8.52 2.61 -7.74
CA SER A 13 9.61 1.98 -6.97
C SER A 13 9.36 1.96 -5.45
N THR A 14 8.37 2.72 -4.99
CA THR A 14 8.03 2.89 -3.57
C THR A 14 6.52 2.93 -3.40
N GLY A 15 6.03 2.88 -2.17
CA GLY A 15 4.59 3.01 -1.90
C GLY A 15 3.99 4.30 -2.49
N SER A 16 4.69 5.44 -2.38
CA SER A 16 4.25 6.70 -2.99
C SER A 16 4.34 6.70 -4.52
N GLY A 17 5.33 5.99 -5.08
CA GLY A 17 5.46 5.81 -6.52
C GLY A 17 4.34 4.93 -7.09
N ILE A 18 4.01 3.82 -6.41
CA ILE A 18 2.86 2.97 -6.76
C ILE A 18 1.56 3.76 -6.65
N TYR A 19 1.39 4.55 -5.59
CA TYR A 19 0.23 5.42 -5.42
C TYR A 19 0.08 6.39 -6.61
N LEU A 20 1.17 7.05 -7.01
CA LEU A 20 1.18 7.92 -8.19
C LEU A 20 0.75 7.18 -9.46
N THR A 21 1.33 6.01 -9.74
CA THR A 21 1.03 5.26 -10.97
C THR A 21 -0.41 4.75 -11.02
N GLU A 22 -0.97 4.36 -9.88
CA GLU A 22 -2.39 3.98 -9.80
C GLU A 22 -3.32 5.19 -9.99
N LEU A 23 -2.97 6.37 -9.46
CA LEU A 23 -3.74 7.59 -9.75
C LEU A 23 -3.71 7.92 -11.25
N LEU A 24 -2.51 7.93 -11.87
CA LEU A 24 -2.36 8.21 -13.30
C LEU A 24 -3.21 7.26 -14.15
N ARG A 25 -3.17 5.96 -13.82
CA ARG A 25 -3.95 4.94 -14.53
C ARG A 25 -5.45 5.18 -14.39
N ASN A 26 -5.94 5.43 -13.18
CA ASN A 26 -7.38 5.57 -12.94
C ASN A 26 -7.93 6.90 -13.45
N PHE A 27 -7.19 8.00 -13.39
CA PHE A 27 -7.57 9.25 -14.05
C PHE A 27 -7.60 9.09 -15.58
N HIS A 28 -6.71 8.26 -16.16
CA HIS A 28 -6.79 7.94 -17.59
C HIS A 28 -8.09 7.19 -17.94
N LEU A 29 -8.51 6.24 -17.10
CA LEU A 29 -9.79 5.54 -17.28
C LEU A 29 -11.01 6.45 -17.13
N MET A 30 -10.87 7.56 -16.42
CA MET A 30 -11.88 8.62 -16.29
C MET A 30 -11.81 9.67 -17.41
N GLU A 31 -10.96 9.45 -18.41
CA GLU A 31 -10.73 10.37 -19.54
C GLU A 31 -10.21 11.76 -19.11
N GLU A 32 -9.55 11.85 -17.94
CA GLU A 32 -8.92 13.10 -17.49
C GLU A 32 -7.61 13.35 -18.24
N GLU A 33 -7.35 14.59 -18.64
CA GLU A 33 -6.07 14.97 -19.22
C GLU A 33 -4.99 15.03 -18.14
N GLN A 34 -3.81 14.47 -18.41
CA GLN A 34 -2.80 14.30 -17.38
C GLN A 34 -1.39 14.68 -17.81
N ALA A 35 -0.65 15.24 -16.86
CA ALA A 35 0.78 15.41 -16.93
C ALA A 35 1.43 14.99 -15.61
N VAL A 36 2.73 14.64 -15.64
CA VAL A 36 3.46 14.23 -14.45
C VAL A 36 4.89 14.76 -14.44
N VAL A 37 5.30 15.31 -13.29
CA VAL A 37 6.70 15.64 -12.98
C VAL A 37 7.20 14.63 -11.95
N PHE A 38 8.33 13.98 -12.23
CA PHE A 38 8.91 12.99 -11.31
C PHE A 38 10.43 12.90 -11.41
N GLY A 39 11.05 12.42 -10.33
CA GLY A 39 12.48 12.18 -10.31
C GLY A 39 12.86 10.82 -10.91
N LEU A 40 14.01 10.76 -11.61
CA LEU A 40 14.56 9.55 -12.19
C LEU A 40 16.10 9.60 -12.15
N ALA A 41 16.77 8.47 -11.98
CA ALA A 41 18.23 8.44 -12.05
C ALA A 41 18.70 8.47 -13.50
N SER A 42 19.85 9.11 -13.76
CA SER A 42 20.44 9.14 -15.09
C SER A 42 20.74 7.71 -15.59
N GLY A 43 20.41 7.44 -16.85
CA GLY A 43 20.57 6.12 -17.46
C GLY A 43 19.43 5.14 -17.22
N GLU A 44 18.42 5.48 -16.45
CA GLU A 44 17.20 4.67 -16.33
C GLU A 44 16.27 4.91 -17.52
N GLU A 45 15.49 3.89 -17.86
CA GLU A 45 14.46 4.01 -18.89
C GLU A 45 13.33 4.93 -18.42
N LEU A 46 12.86 5.77 -19.33
CA LEU A 46 11.72 6.63 -19.05
C LEU A 46 10.44 5.77 -18.98
N PRO A 47 9.76 5.74 -17.82
CA PRO A 47 8.50 5.01 -17.72
C PRO A 47 7.44 5.63 -18.63
N VAL A 48 6.70 4.78 -19.33
CA VAL A 48 5.62 5.18 -20.22
C VAL A 48 4.29 5.07 -19.50
N PHE A 49 3.59 6.19 -19.37
CA PHE A 49 2.22 6.26 -18.85
C PHE A 49 1.27 6.58 -19.99
N SER A 50 0.30 5.69 -20.24
CA SER A 50 -0.65 5.85 -21.35
C SER A 50 -1.43 7.17 -21.24
N GLY A 51 -1.33 8.01 -22.30
CA GLY A 51 -2.04 9.30 -22.35
C GLY A 51 -1.52 10.39 -21.42
N VAL A 52 -0.37 10.20 -20.74
CA VAL A 52 0.17 11.14 -19.76
C VAL A 52 1.42 11.85 -20.30
N LYS A 53 1.44 13.16 -20.28
CA LYS A 53 2.63 13.95 -20.65
C LYS A 53 3.64 13.95 -19.52
N SER A 54 4.86 13.45 -19.75
CA SER A 54 5.90 13.26 -18.73
C SER A 54 6.96 14.36 -18.78
N TYR A 55 7.34 14.85 -17.59
CA TYR A 55 8.40 15.84 -17.38
C TYR A 55 9.41 15.28 -16.35
N PRO A 56 10.34 14.40 -16.75
CA PRO A 56 11.31 13.80 -15.85
C PRO A 56 12.35 14.81 -15.38
N VAL A 57 12.71 14.72 -14.11
CA VAL A 57 13.85 15.42 -13.51
C VAL A 57 14.96 14.41 -13.25
N TRP A 58 16.07 14.56 -13.98
CA TRP A 58 17.16 13.61 -13.95
C TRP A 58 18.14 13.91 -12.84
N TYR A 59 18.20 13.03 -11.85
CA TYR A 59 19.27 12.96 -10.87
C TYR A 59 20.53 12.32 -11.48
N GLU A 60 21.67 12.46 -10.79
CA GLU A 60 22.97 11.99 -11.26
C GLU A 60 23.33 12.61 -12.63
N SER A 61 22.92 13.86 -12.85
CA SER A 61 23.14 14.71 -14.01
C SER A 61 23.99 15.91 -13.65
N GLU A 62 24.41 16.69 -14.66
CA GLU A 62 25.17 17.93 -14.45
C GLU A 62 24.43 18.92 -13.54
N ASN A 63 23.12 19.06 -13.70
CA ASN A 63 22.29 19.99 -12.93
C ASN A 63 21.85 19.46 -11.56
N LEU A 64 21.88 18.15 -11.36
CA LEU A 64 21.46 17.49 -10.13
C LEU A 64 22.38 16.29 -9.81
N PRO A 65 23.64 16.56 -9.37
CA PRO A 65 24.72 15.57 -9.38
C PRO A 65 24.68 14.54 -8.25
N PHE A 66 23.58 14.38 -7.55
CA PHE A 66 23.37 13.41 -6.47
C PHE A 66 22.23 12.44 -6.79
N SER A 67 22.19 11.34 -6.03
CA SER A 67 21.18 10.30 -6.23
C SER A 67 19.81 10.77 -5.80
N VAL A 68 18.76 10.12 -6.33
CA VAL A 68 17.35 10.42 -6.04
C VAL A 68 17.11 10.59 -4.53
N LEU A 69 16.41 11.65 -4.14
CA LEU A 69 16.11 11.90 -2.73
C LEU A 69 15.15 10.83 -2.16
N GLY A 70 15.57 10.20 -1.06
CA GLY A 70 14.80 9.20 -0.35
C GLY A 70 13.97 9.77 0.79
N MET A 71 12.69 9.46 0.86
CA MET A 71 11.83 9.82 1.99
C MET A 71 12.01 8.91 3.22
N SER A 72 12.84 7.89 3.11
CA SER A 72 13.26 7.01 4.21
C SER A 72 14.78 6.91 4.27
N ASP A 73 15.32 6.55 5.43
CA ASP A 73 16.78 6.34 5.59
C ASP A 73 17.26 5.16 4.74
N GLU A 74 16.40 4.17 4.49
CA GLU A 74 16.63 3.03 3.59
C GLU A 74 15.60 3.05 2.46
N MET A 75 16.10 3.06 1.23
CA MET A 75 15.29 3.02 0.01
C MET A 75 15.60 1.75 -0.80
N PRO A 76 14.69 1.26 -1.64
CA PRO A 76 14.94 0.09 -2.50
C PRO A 76 15.91 0.37 -3.66
N TYR A 77 16.46 1.57 -3.73
CA TYR A 77 17.46 2.05 -4.70
C TYR A 77 18.46 2.97 -4.04
N LYS A 78 19.58 3.21 -4.69
CA LYS A 78 20.59 4.19 -4.22
C LYS A 78 19.96 5.57 -4.09
N SER A 79 20.04 6.16 -2.92
CA SER A 79 19.38 7.44 -2.62
C SER A 79 20.25 8.37 -1.77
N THR A 80 19.95 9.65 -1.87
CA THR A 80 20.46 10.69 -0.96
C THR A 80 19.39 11.00 0.08
N ARG A 81 19.75 11.08 1.36
CA ARG A 81 18.80 11.41 2.42
C ARG A 81 18.61 12.92 2.51
N TYR A 82 17.40 13.37 2.77
CA TYR A 82 17.10 14.81 2.91
C TYR A 82 17.95 15.50 3.97
N LYS A 83 18.26 14.82 5.08
CA LYS A 83 19.10 15.35 6.16
C LYS A 83 20.56 15.62 5.75
N ASP A 84 21.02 15.00 4.68
CA ASP A 84 22.39 15.13 4.19
C ASP A 84 22.50 16.20 3.08
N LEU A 85 21.41 16.90 2.74
CA LEU A 85 21.44 17.99 1.76
C LEU A 85 22.21 19.19 2.28
N THR A 86 23.19 19.61 1.49
CA THR A 86 23.85 20.92 1.66
C THR A 86 23.00 22.04 1.06
N GLU A 87 23.31 23.30 1.38
CA GLU A 87 22.62 24.45 0.78
C GLU A 87 22.70 24.45 -0.75
N SER A 88 23.86 24.09 -1.29
CA SER A 88 24.08 24.00 -2.74
C SER A 88 23.22 22.91 -3.36
N MET A 89 23.12 21.70 -2.74
CA MET A 89 22.28 20.62 -3.21
C MET A 89 20.79 20.99 -3.12
N LEU A 90 20.40 21.73 -2.08
CA LEU A 90 19.04 22.22 -1.91
C LEU A 90 18.65 23.19 -3.04
N GLU A 91 19.53 24.09 -3.43
CA GLU A 91 19.28 25.05 -4.51
C GLU A 91 19.27 24.35 -5.89
N GLN A 92 20.15 23.38 -6.11
CA GLN A 92 20.12 22.54 -7.31
C GLN A 92 18.80 21.77 -7.43
N PHE A 93 18.33 21.16 -6.32
CA PHE A 93 17.06 20.47 -6.26
C PHE A 93 15.88 21.42 -6.57
N ARG A 94 15.86 22.59 -5.91
CA ARG A 94 14.86 23.63 -6.15
C ARG A 94 14.82 24.03 -7.62
N THR A 95 15.97 24.36 -8.19
CA THR A 95 16.08 24.83 -9.57
C THR A 95 15.62 23.76 -10.56
N ALA A 96 16.09 22.52 -10.43
CA ALA A 96 15.75 21.44 -11.33
C ALA A 96 14.24 21.13 -11.34
N PHE A 97 13.66 20.93 -10.15
CA PHE A 97 12.24 20.60 -10.05
C PHE A 97 11.32 21.76 -10.40
N LEU A 98 11.63 23.00 -9.97
CA LEU A 98 10.78 24.14 -10.33
C LEU A 98 10.87 24.47 -11.82
N THR A 99 12.01 24.24 -12.48
CA THR A 99 12.11 24.39 -13.94
C THR A 99 11.19 23.40 -14.66
N ALA A 100 11.19 22.13 -14.26
CA ALA A 100 10.29 21.12 -14.82
C ALA A 100 8.83 21.46 -14.52
N CYS A 101 8.50 21.86 -13.29
CA CYS A 101 7.15 22.25 -12.91
C CYS A 101 6.64 23.47 -13.69
N ARG A 102 7.46 24.52 -13.87
CA ARG A 102 7.10 25.72 -14.66
C ARG A 102 6.83 25.33 -16.11
N LYS A 103 7.73 24.54 -16.72
CA LYS A 103 7.53 24.01 -18.08
C LYS A 103 6.23 23.23 -18.19
N ALA A 104 5.96 22.33 -17.23
CA ALA A 104 4.71 21.54 -17.22
C ALA A 104 3.48 22.45 -17.08
N VAL A 105 3.50 23.43 -16.17
CA VAL A 105 2.38 24.37 -15.99
C VAL A 105 2.15 25.23 -17.23
N GLU A 106 3.21 25.72 -17.86
CA GLU A 106 3.13 26.55 -19.06
C GLU A 106 2.60 25.77 -20.27
N GLU A 107 3.10 24.59 -20.52
CA GLU A 107 2.74 23.78 -21.69
C GLU A 107 1.40 23.04 -21.54
N PHE A 108 1.10 22.57 -20.31
CA PHE A 108 -0.07 21.73 -20.05
C PHE A 108 -1.26 22.53 -19.48
N GLN A 109 -1.03 23.70 -18.86
CA GLN A 109 -2.06 24.56 -18.26
C GLN A 109 -3.00 23.79 -17.29
N PRO A 110 -2.47 23.16 -16.22
CA PRO A 110 -3.26 22.34 -15.32
C PRO A 110 -4.28 23.16 -14.52
N ASP A 111 -5.45 22.56 -14.30
CA ASP A 111 -6.49 23.05 -13.39
C ASP A 111 -6.14 22.71 -11.93
N LEU A 112 -5.53 21.53 -11.72
CA LEU A 112 -5.19 20.96 -10.42
C LEU A 112 -3.78 20.41 -10.41
N LEU A 113 -3.02 20.73 -9.34
CA LEU A 113 -1.72 20.14 -9.02
C LEU A 113 -1.87 19.16 -7.86
N LEU A 114 -1.41 17.93 -8.04
CA LEU A 114 -1.37 16.88 -7.01
C LEU A 114 0.08 16.66 -6.58
N CYS A 115 0.41 17.03 -5.34
CA CYS A 115 1.77 16.92 -4.82
C CYS A 115 1.88 15.74 -3.85
N HIS A 116 2.80 14.83 -4.15
CA HIS A 116 3.08 13.69 -3.29
C HIS A 116 4.16 14.04 -2.25
N HIS A 117 3.89 13.64 -1.01
CA HIS A 117 4.59 14.01 0.22
C HIS A 117 4.38 15.47 0.67
N LEU A 118 3.94 15.63 1.89
CA LEU A 118 3.80 16.92 2.56
C LEU A 118 5.18 17.42 3.04
N TYR A 119 6.09 17.62 2.09
CA TYR A 119 7.47 17.94 2.41
C TYR A 119 8.05 19.01 1.47
N LEU A 120 9.36 19.04 1.31
CA LEU A 120 10.12 20.10 0.69
C LEU A 120 9.65 20.49 -0.71
N LEU A 121 9.47 19.51 -1.64
CA LEU A 121 9.04 19.80 -3.01
C LEU A 121 7.63 20.41 -3.05
N THR A 122 6.70 19.88 -2.29
CA THR A 122 5.35 20.41 -2.18
C THR A 122 5.35 21.85 -1.66
N ALA A 123 6.23 22.16 -0.69
CA ALA A 123 6.40 23.53 -0.19
C ALA A 123 6.93 24.48 -1.28
N MET A 124 7.91 24.04 -2.07
CA MET A 124 8.46 24.79 -3.19
C MET A 124 7.42 25.02 -4.30
N VAL A 125 6.63 24.02 -4.62
CA VAL A 125 5.52 24.12 -5.59
C VAL A 125 4.44 25.09 -5.11
N ARG A 126 4.02 25.02 -3.82
CA ARG A 126 3.07 25.97 -3.25
C ARG A 126 3.58 27.42 -3.29
N GLU A 127 4.89 27.62 -3.12
CA GLU A 127 5.49 28.95 -3.23
C GLU A 127 5.51 29.47 -4.67
N ALA A 128 5.88 28.59 -5.62
CA ALA A 128 6.04 28.95 -7.02
C ALA A 128 4.70 29.21 -7.75
N PHE A 129 3.60 28.61 -7.27
CA PHE A 129 2.29 28.68 -7.88
C PHE A 129 1.20 29.07 -6.88
N PRO A 130 1.22 30.30 -6.33
CA PRO A 130 0.31 30.71 -5.26
C PRO A 130 -1.16 30.77 -5.67
N ASP A 131 -1.45 30.92 -6.95
CA ASP A 131 -2.82 31.03 -7.49
C ASP A 131 -3.40 29.69 -8.01
N LYS A 132 -2.59 28.64 -8.04
CA LYS A 132 -3.03 27.32 -8.49
C LYS A 132 -3.71 26.54 -7.37
N MET A 133 -4.67 25.70 -7.73
CA MET A 133 -5.26 24.71 -6.84
C MET A 133 -4.25 23.60 -6.62
N ILE A 134 -3.84 23.38 -5.36
CA ILE A 134 -2.82 22.39 -5.00
C ILE A 134 -3.34 21.51 -3.87
N TYR A 135 -3.37 20.20 -4.11
CA TYR A 135 -3.66 19.18 -3.11
C TYR A 135 -2.40 18.40 -2.75
N GLY A 136 -2.20 18.17 -1.46
CA GLY A 136 -1.07 17.41 -0.95
C GLY A 136 -1.49 16.03 -0.46
N PHE A 137 -0.68 15.01 -0.73
CA PHE A 137 -0.85 13.65 -0.24
C PHE A 137 0.16 13.31 0.85
N CYS A 138 -0.34 12.90 2.02
CA CYS A 138 0.46 12.37 3.10
C CYS A 138 0.78 10.89 2.84
N HIS A 139 2.07 10.53 2.87
CA HIS A 139 2.54 9.15 2.73
C HIS A 139 3.19 8.60 4.00
N ASN A 140 2.99 9.23 5.15
CA ASN A 140 3.54 8.88 6.45
C ASN A 140 5.07 9.05 6.59
N THR A 141 5.84 8.83 5.53
CA THR A 141 7.30 9.05 5.52
C THR A 141 7.65 10.54 5.60
N ASP A 142 6.81 11.42 5.06
CA ASP A 142 6.88 12.87 5.19
C ASP A 142 6.73 13.33 6.65
N LEU A 143 5.78 12.76 7.39
CA LEU A 143 5.60 13.04 8.81
C LEU A 143 6.86 12.64 9.61
N ARG A 144 7.40 11.45 9.33
CA ARG A 144 8.67 11.00 9.95
C ARG A 144 9.84 11.91 9.66
N GLN A 145 9.97 12.44 8.42
CA GLN A 145 11.01 13.42 8.09
C GLN A 145 10.84 14.68 8.90
N MET A 146 9.62 15.19 9.03
CA MET A 146 9.32 16.37 9.83
C MET A 146 9.59 16.17 11.34
N GLU A 147 9.34 14.97 11.88
CA GLU A 147 9.60 14.66 13.29
C GLU A 147 11.09 14.48 13.59
N LYS A 148 11.83 13.83 12.68
CA LYS A 148 13.23 13.47 12.90
C LYS A 148 14.22 14.58 12.53
N HIS A 149 13.88 15.45 11.58
CA HIS A 149 14.82 16.39 10.98
C HIS A 149 14.26 17.82 10.92
N GLY A 150 15.16 18.80 11.08
CA GLY A 150 14.80 20.23 11.05
C GLY A 150 14.94 20.91 9.69
N LEU A 151 15.23 20.17 8.60
CA LEU A 151 15.47 20.75 7.28
C LEU A 151 14.29 21.61 6.82
N CYS A 152 14.54 22.92 6.67
CA CYS A 152 13.54 23.89 6.20
C CYS A 152 12.18 23.81 6.93
N ARG A 153 12.15 23.38 8.20
CA ARG A 153 10.95 23.01 8.94
C ARG A 153 9.88 24.10 8.92
N ASP A 154 10.24 25.34 9.33
CA ASP A 154 9.28 26.44 9.41
C ASP A 154 8.74 26.85 8.04
N TYR A 155 9.62 26.80 7.02
CA TYR A 155 9.24 27.05 5.64
C TYR A 155 8.23 26.01 5.15
N ILE A 156 8.48 24.71 5.39
CA ILE A 156 7.57 23.62 5.02
C ILE A 156 6.23 23.81 5.72
N ILE A 157 6.23 24.02 7.05
CA ILE A 157 5.00 24.21 7.84
C ILE A 157 4.13 25.32 7.23
N LYS A 158 4.73 26.51 7.01
CA LYS A 158 4.04 27.67 6.45
C LYS A 158 3.40 27.36 5.09
N LYS A 159 4.06 26.55 4.24
CA LYS A 159 3.54 26.23 2.90
C LYS A 159 2.50 25.13 2.93
N MET A 160 2.59 24.16 3.87
CA MET A 160 1.53 23.15 4.05
C MET A 160 0.23 23.79 4.54
N GLN A 161 0.29 24.80 5.42
CA GLN A 161 -0.88 25.56 5.86
C GLN A 161 -1.58 26.33 4.72
N ALA A 162 -0.88 26.60 3.62
CA ALA A 162 -1.40 27.30 2.45
C ALA A 162 -1.95 26.36 1.35
N LEU A 163 -1.91 25.04 1.53
CA LEU A 163 -2.49 24.10 0.58
C LEU A 163 -4.02 24.20 0.58
N ASN A 164 -4.62 23.97 -0.58
CA ASN A 164 -6.08 23.98 -0.71
C ASN A 164 -6.70 22.78 -0.01
N ARG A 165 -6.10 21.58 -0.16
CA ARG A 165 -6.52 20.34 0.51
C ARG A 165 -5.33 19.46 0.82
N ILE A 166 -5.48 18.63 1.85
CA ILE A 166 -4.53 17.58 2.20
C ILE A 166 -5.29 16.27 2.32
N TYR A 167 -4.74 15.22 1.71
CA TYR A 167 -5.27 13.88 1.78
C TYR A 167 -4.38 13.00 2.67
N THR A 168 -5.02 12.30 3.59
CA THR A 168 -4.37 11.38 4.54
C THR A 168 -5.01 9.99 4.43
N PRO A 169 -4.23 8.89 4.64
CA PRO A 169 -4.79 7.54 4.50
C PRO A 169 -5.74 7.13 5.62
N LYS A 170 -5.60 7.70 6.81
CA LYS A 170 -6.47 7.42 7.98
C LYS A 170 -6.40 8.53 9.03
N GLU A 171 -7.28 8.48 10.03
CA GLU A 171 -7.43 9.53 11.06
C GLU A 171 -6.13 9.79 11.84
N ALA A 172 -5.37 8.75 12.19
CA ALA A 172 -4.09 8.92 12.89
C ALA A 172 -3.08 9.80 12.13
N GLN A 173 -3.03 9.71 10.78
CA GLN A 173 -2.21 10.60 9.97
C GLN A 173 -2.81 12.01 9.90
N LYS A 174 -4.13 12.15 9.88
CA LYS A 174 -4.79 13.46 9.96
C LYS A 174 -4.43 14.19 11.26
N GLU A 175 -4.53 13.52 12.39
CA GLU A 175 -4.12 14.07 13.68
C GLU A 175 -2.63 14.46 13.69
N ALA A 176 -1.76 13.62 13.11
CA ALA A 176 -0.34 13.93 12.99
C ALA A 176 -0.08 15.14 12.06
N VAL A 177 -0.81 15.29 10.95
CA VAL A 177 -0.73 16.47 10.08
C VAL A 177 -1.15 17.74 10.84
N ILE A 178 -2.24 17.69 11.60
CA ILE A 178 -2.67 18.82 12.45
C ILE A 178 -1.58 19.17 13.45
N ARG A 179 -1.07 18.19 14.18
CA ARG A 179 -0.06 18.38 15.23
C ARG A 179 1.26 18.93 14.67
N ILE A 180 1.75 18.43 13.53
CA ILE A 180 3.05 18.76 12.96
C ILE A 180 3.00 20.07 12.19
N TYR A 181 1.98 20.29 11.38
CA TYR A 181 1.91 21.44 10.46
C TYR A 181 0.94 22.53 10.91
N GLY A 182 0.05 22.28 11.87
CA GLY A 182 -0.97 23.24 12.28
C GLY A 182 -1.96 23.60 11.16
N VAL A 183 -2.27 22.64 10.28
CA VAL A 183 -3.23 22.82 9.19
C VAL A 183 -4.65 22.80 9.75
N ASP A 184 -5.53 23.62 9.19
CA ASP A 184 -6.94 23.63 9.51
C ASP A 184 -7.56 22.22 9.23
N PRO A 185 -8.17 21.57 10.24
CA PRO A 185 -8.79 20.25 10.08
C PRO A 185 -9.82 20.19 8.95
N ALA A 186 -10.49 21.30 8.63
CA ALA A 186 -11.48 21.37 7.54
C ALA A 186 -10.85 21.18 6.15
N ARG A 187 -9.53 21.31 6.02
CA ARG A 187 -8.78 21.10 4.78
C ARG A 187 -8.16 19.72 4.66
N ILE A 188 -8.34 18.85 5.67
CA ILE A 188 -7.73 17.51 5.71
C ILE A 188 -8.83 16.48 5.54
N PHE A 189 -8.69 15.65 4.52
CA PHE A 189 -9.64 14.61 4.14
C PHE A 189 -9.00 13.24 4.21
N ASN A 190 -9.65 12.30 4.88
CA ASN A 190 -9.21 10.92 4.84
C ASN A 190 -9.61 10.31 3.50
N ILE A 191 -8.61 9.85 2.77
CA ILE A 191 -8.78 9.05 1.57
C ILE A 191 -8.07 7.73 1.80
N ALA A 192 -8.81 6.64 1.88
CA ALA A 192 -8.25 5.32 2.00
C ALA A 192 -7.33 5.00 0.81
N ILE A 193 -6.34 4.15 1.06
CA ILE A 193 -5.49 3.62 -0.02
C ILE A 193 -6.36 2.71 -0.88
N GLY A 194 -6.26 2.84 -2.22
CA GLY A 194 -7.09 2.10 -3.16
C GLY A 194 -6.52 0.74 -3.52
N TYR A 195 -7.39 -0.21 -3.87
CA TYR A 195 -7.03 -1.44 -4.56
C TYR A 195 -7.43 -1.35 -6.05
N ASN A 196 -6.82 -2.19 -6.90
CA ASN A 196 -7.09 -2.22 -8.32
C ASN A 196 -8.31 -3.11 -8.62
N ALA A 197 -9.49 -2.51 -8.79
CA ALA A 197 -10.76 -3.22 -8.99
C ALA A 197 -10.87 -3.95 -10.34
N GLU A 198 -10.08 -3.59 -11.36
CA GLU A 198 -10.06 -4.32 -12.63
C GLU A 198 -9.32 -5.65 -12.51
N ARG A 199 -8.35 -5.71 -11.60
CA ARG A 199 -7.52 -6.89 -11.37
C ARG A 199 -8.05 -7.76 -10.24
N PHE A 200 -8.39 -7.14 -9.12
CA PHE A 200 -8.88 -7.84 -7.93
C PHE A 200 -10.40 -7.80 -7.88
N HIS A 201 -11.01 -8.89 -8.31
CA HIS A 201 -12.46 -9.09 -8.37
C HIS A 201 -12.78 -10.59 -8.28
N ILE A 202 -14.02 -10.95 -8.08
CA ILE A 202 -14.46 -12.36 -8.11
C ILE A 202 -14.23 -12.97 -9.50
N PRO A 203 -13.99 -14.30 -9.59
CA PRO A 203 -13.79 -14.95 -10.89
C PRO A 203 -15.06 -14.88 -11.75
N LYS A 204 -14.89 -14.58 -13.03
CA LYS A 204 -15.96 -14.52 -14.03
C LYS A 204 -16.19 -15.87 -14.70
N GLU A 205 -15.16 -16.71 -14.77
CA GLU A 205 -15.16 -18.00 -15.47
C GLU A 205 -14.62 -19.13 -14.59
N LYS A 206 -14.88 -20.40 -14.98
CA LYS A 206 -14.40 -21.61 -14.30
C LYS A 206 -14.67 -21.61 -12.79
N GLN A 207 -15.91 -21.30 -12.42
CA GLN A 207 -16.31 -21.12 -11.04
C GLN A 207 -16.54 -22.46 -10.33
N PHE A 208 -16.13 -22.46 -9.08
CA PHE A 208 -16.53 -23.38 -8.03
C PHE A 208 -17.21 -22.55 -6.93
N PHE A 209 -18.30 -23.00 -6.38
CA PHE A 209 -19.02 -22.25 -5.35
C PHE A 209 -18.71 -22.83 -3.97
N ARG A 210 -18.23 -21.97 -3.07
CA ARG A 210 -18.12 -22.28 -1.64
C ARG A 210 -18.87 -21.21 -0.85
N ASP A 211 -19.76 -21.61 0.04
CA ASP A 211 -20.62 -20.71 0.82
C ASP A 211 -21.37 -19.68 -0.06
N GLY A 212 -21.77 -20.06 -1.28
CA GLY A 212 -22.42 -19.18 -2.26
C GLY A 212 -21.49 -18.20 -2.97
N ILE A 213 -20.20 -18.18 -2.66
CA ILE A 213 -19.21 -17.31 -3.29
C ILE A 213 -18.49 -18.06 -4.41
N PRO A 214 -18.42 -17.48 -5.63
CA PRO A 214 -17.68 -18.07 -6.71
C PRO A 214 -16.17 -18.03 -6.44
N ARG A 215 -15.51 -19.15 -6.72
CA ARG A 215 -14.05 -19.35 -6.64
C ARG A 215 -13.52 -19.84 -7.98
N ARG A 216 -12.24 -19.65 -8.25
CA ARG A 216 -11.58 -20.38 -9.31
C ARG A 216 -11.59 -21.86 -9.02
N ARG A 217 -11.93 -22.69 -10.03
CA ARG A 217 -11.98 -24.14 -9.88
C ARG A 217 -10.59 -24.76 -9.75
N GLU A 218 -9.60 -24.14 -10.39
CA GLU A 218 -8.24 -24.65 -10.46
C GLU A 218 -7.23 -23.49 -10.51
N ILE A 219 -6.02 -23.73 -10.06
CA ILE A 219 -4.89 -22.78 -10.13
C ILE A 219 -3.62 -23.51 -10.55
N LEU A 220 -2.78 -22.86 -11.36
CA LEU A 220 -1.46 -23.32 -11.73
C LEU A 220 -0.42 -22.73 -10.79
N LEU A 221 0.36 -23.59 -10.15
CA LEU A 221 1.49 -23.18 -9.31
C LEU A 221 2.67 -22.70 -10.18
N PRO A 222 3.60 -21.92 -9.64
CA PRO A 222 4.80 -21.47 -10.36
C PRO A 222 5.69 -22.62 -10.90
N ASN A 223 5.64 -23.80 -10.27
CA ASN A 223 6.36 -25.01 -10.71
C ASN A 223 5.64 -25.77 -11.85
N GLY A 224 4.49 -25.30 -12.31
CA GLY A 224 3.68 -25.93 -13.36
C GLY A 224 2.68 -26.98 -12.84
N GLU A 225 2.65 -27.27 -11.56
CA GLU A 225 1.67 -28.16 -10.96
C GLU A 225 0.27 -27.52 -10.94
N LYS A 226 -0.74 -28.31 -11.22
CA LYS A 226 -2.14 -27.88 -11.17
C LYS A 226 -2.79 -28.31 -9.85
N VAL A 227 -3.37 -27.36 -9.14
CA VAL A 227 -4.14 -27.60 -7.92
C VAL A 227 -5.62 -27.35 -8.21
N GLU A 228 -6.46 -28.33 -7.89
CA GLU A 228 -7.91 -28.21 -8.02
C GLU A 228 -8.57 -27.89 -6.68
N LYS A 229 -9.67 -27.14 -6.75
CA LYS A 229 -10.53 -26.86 -5.59
C LYS A 229 -11.17 -28.17 -5.11
N GLY A 230 -11.21 -28.37 -3.81
CA GLY A 230 -11.75 -29.56 -3.17
C GLY A 230 -12.43 -29.24 -1.84
N GLU A 231 -12.46 -30.22 -0.94
CA GLU A 231 -13.06 -30.07 0.40
C GLU A 231 -12.21 -29.23 1.36
N SER A 232 -10.89 -29.15 1.14
CA SER A 232 -9.97 -28.39 2.00
C SER A 232 -10.26 -26.90 1.95
N THR A 233 -10.13 -26.22 3.08
CA THR A 233 -10.13 -24.77 3.13
C THR A 233 -8.75 -24.26 2.69
N ASP A 234 -8.75 -23.40 1.68
CA ASP A 234 -7.55 -22.83 1.11
C ASP A 234 -7.22 -21.49 1.78
N LEU A 235 -6.16 -21.48 2.56
CA LEU A 235 -5.60 -20.30 3.20
C LEU A 235 -4.56 -19.66 2.28
N LEU A 236 -4.58 -18.34 2.15
CA LEU A 236 -3.60 -17.56 1.40
C LEU A 236 -2.93 -16.52 2.31
N PHE A 237 -1.61 -16.48 2.28
CA PHE A 237 -0.81 -15.39 2.79
C PHE A 237 -0.12 -14.67 1.62
N ALA A 238 -0.13 -13.34 1.60
CA ALA A 238 0.62 -12.55 0.63
C ALA A 238 1.38 -11.43 1.33
N GLY A 239 2.71 -11.47 1.27
CA GLY A 239 3.59 -10.51 1.93
C GLY A 239 5.03 -11.00 2.07
N LYS A 240 5.87 -10.22 2.77
CA LYS A 240 7.21 -10.66 3.12
C LYS A 240 7.12 -11.87 4.06
N LEU A 241 7.80 -12.98 3.73
CA LEU A 241 7.84 -14.19 4.55
C LEU A 241 8.78 -14.00 5.76
N GLY A 242 8.39 -13.14 6.69
CA GLY A 242 9.19 -12.74 7.84
C GLY A 242 8.40 -12.67 9.14
N GLU A 243 9.13 -12.69 10.29
CA GLU A 243 8.56 -12.69 11.64
C GLU A 243 7.57 -11.53 11.84
N LYS A 244 7.91 -10.32 11.40
CA LYS A 244 7.06 -9.12 11.55
C LYS A 244 5.74 -9.19 10.77
N LYS A 245 5.63 -10.08 9.81
CA LYS A 245 4.38 -10.39 9.09
C LYS A 245 3.64 -11.60 9.66
N GLY A 246 4.12 -12.13 10.79
CA GLY A 246 3.48 -13.19 11.56
C GLY A 246 3.52 -14.58 10.89
N ILE A 247 4.44 -14.81 9.93
CA ILE A 247 4.46 -16.07 9.17
C ILE A 247 4.70 -17.29 10.06
N PHE A 248 5.58 -17.19 11.08
CA PHE A 248 5.86 -18.29 11.99
C PHE A 248 4.63 -18.65 12.84
N SER A 249 3.93 -17.64 13.34
CA SER A 249 2.70 -17.82 14.12
C SER A 249 1.57 -18.39 13.25
N LEU A 250 1.46 -17.96 11.99
CA LEU A 250 0.50 -18.53 11.04
C LEU A 250 0.75 -20.01 10.78
N LEU A 251 2.02 -20.39 10.51
CA LEU A 251 2.39 -21.78 10.26
C LEU A 251 2.03 -22.69 11.45
N ARG A 252 2.28 -22.25 12.69
CA ARG A 252 1.95 -23.02 13.89
C ARG A 252 0.44 -23.05 14.16
N ALA A 253 -0.27 -21.94 14.00
CA ALA A 253 -1.73 -21.88 14.15
C ALA A 253 -2.43 -22.80 13.13
N ALA A 254 -1.98 -22.80 11.88
CA ALA A 254 -2.47 -23.72 10.85
C ALA A 254 -2.13 -25.19 11.17
N GLY A 255 -0.97 -25.45 11.76
CA GLY A 255 -0.60 -26.79 12.26
C GLY A 255 -1.57 -27.32 13.29
N LYS A 256 -1.93 -26.51 14.29
CA LYS A 256 -2.93 -26.87 15.33
C LYS A 256 -4.30 -27.19 14.70
N LEU A 257 -4.74 -26.40 13.72
CA LEU A 257 -5.99 -26.68 12.98
C LEU A 257 -5.95 -28.05 12.28
N ALA A 258 -4.82 -28.39 11.66
CA ALA A 258 -4.65 -29.69 11.00
C ALA A 258 -4.63 -30.85 11.99
N GLU A 259 -3.98 -30.68 13.15
CA GLU A 259 -3.97 -31.66 14.25
C GLU A 259 -5.38 -31.90 14.82
N GLU A 260 -6.24 -30.90 14.82
CA GLU A 260 -7.66 -30.99 15.18
C GLU A 260 -8.54 -31.60 14.06
N GLY A 261 -7.93 -32.08 12.98
CA GLY A 261 -8.61 -32.74 11.87
C GLY A 261 -9.24 -31.81 10.83
N ARG A 262 -8.95 -30.51 10.88
CA ARG A 262 -9.42 -29.57 9.85
C ARG A 262 -8.63 -29.78 8.54
N LYS A 263 -9.34 -29.99 7.44
CA LYS A 263 -8.73 -30.10 6.12
C LYS A 263 -8.37 -28.71 5.59
N ILE A 264 -7.10 -28.36 5.66
CA ILE A 264 -6.60 -27.06 5.18
C ILE A 264 -5.45 -27.22 4.19
N ARG A 265 -5.21 -26.19 3.36
CA ARG A 265 -4.02 -26.01 2.53
C ARG A 265 -3.56 -24.57 2.66
N LEU A 266 -2.26 -24.32 2.69
CA LEU A 266 -1.70 -22.97 2.85
C LEU A 266 -0.85 -22.58 1.65
N PHE A 267 -1.19 -21.45 1.03
CA PHE A 267 -0.49 -20.85 -0.09
C PHE A 267 0.28 -19.62 0.40
N LEU A 268 1.60 -19.57 0.18
CA LEU A 268 2.51 -18.53 0.66
C LEU A 268 3.07 -17.73 -0.51
N ALA A 269 2.48 -16.57 -0.81
CA ALA A 269 2.96 -15.64 -1.83
C ALA A 269 3.90 -14.60 -1.22
N GLY A 270 5.11 -14.52 -1.72
CA GLY A 270 6.15 -13.60 -1.27
C GLY A 270 7.51 -14.25 -1.09
N ASP A 271 8.46 -13.45 -0.63
CA ASP A 271 9.84 -13.91 -0.38
C ASP A 271 10.42 -13.14 0.82
N ASN A 272 11.60 -13.56 1.28
CA ASN A 272 12.37 -12.87 2.30
C ASN A 272 13.83 -12.69 1.85
N GLY A 273 14.31 -11.45 1.88
CA GLY A 273 15.71 -11.14 1.59
C GLY A 273 16.69 -11.55 2.70
N ASN A 274 16.20 -11.88 3.91
CA ASN A 274 17.02 -12.41 4.99
C ASN A 274 17.08 -13.95 4.88
N GLN A 275 18.24 -14.46 4.48
CA GLN A 275 18.44 -15.89 4.22
C GLN A 275 18.18 -16.78 5.45
N LYS A 276 18.62 -16.35 6.65
CA LYS A 276 18.42 -17.11 7.89
C LYS A 276 16.94 -17.24 8.25
N GLU A 277 16.21 -16.15 8.12
CA GLU A 277 14.78 -16.13 8.38
C GLU A 277 14.00 -16.96 7.35
N LYS A 278 14.42 -16.91 6.10
CA LYS A 278 13.88 -17.75 5.02
C LYS A 278 14.08 -19.22 5.31
N GLU A 279 15.30 -19.64 5.65
CA GLU A 279 15.62 -21.04 6.02
C GLU A 279 14.79 -21.52 7.23
N ALA A 280 14.59 -20.66 8.23
CA ALA A 280 13.76 -21.00 9.39
C ALA A 280 12.28 -21.20 9.02
N VAL A 281 11.73 -20.39 8.10
CA VAL A 281 10.35 -20.55 7.60
C VAL A 281 10.21 -21.89 6.85
N TYR A 282 11.16 -22.22 5.96
CA TYR A 282 11.13 -23.49 5.22
C TYR A 282 11.25 -24.69 6.16
N ALA A 283 12.18 -24.65 7.13
CA ALA A 283 12.35 -25.73 8.11
C ALA A 283 11.08 -25.97 8.95
N LEU A 284 10.39 -24.90 9.34
CA LEU A 284 9.11 -25.01 10.05
C LEU A 284 8.03 -25.63 9.15
N ALA A 285 7.98 -25.22 7.88
CA ALA A 285 7.01 -25.74 6.92
C ALA A 285 7.25 -27.22 6.57
N GLU A 286 8.50 -27.69 6.52
CA GLU A 286 8.84 -29.10 6.28
C GLU A 286 8.31 -30.03 7.38
N SER A 287 8.14 -29.52 8.61
CA SER A 287 7.57 -30.30 9.72
C SER A 287 6.03 -30.28 9.76
N ALA A 288 5.38 -29.57 8.85
CA ALA A 288 3.93 -29.42 8.84
C ALA A 288 3.23 -30.71 8.37
N THR A 289 2.08 -31.00 8.97
CA THR A 289 1.22 -32.15 8.66
C THR A 289 0.13 -31.86 7.62
N TYR A 290 0.15 -30.67 7.03
CA TYR A 290 -0.81 -30.18 6.03
C TYR A 290 -0.07 -29.60 4.82
N PRO A 291 -0.71 -29.56 3.63
CA PRO A 291 -0.06 -29.05 2.42
C PRO A 291 0.27 -27.56 2.50
N ILE A 292 1.53 -27.21 2.23
CA ILE A 292 2.03 -25.83 2.12
C ILE A 292 2.67 -25.64 0.75
N TYR A 293 2.27 -24.57 0.06
CA TYR A 293 2.74 -24.22 -1.28
C TYR A 293 3.47 -22.87 -1.25
N PHE A 294 4.79 -22.89 -1.46
CA PHE A 294 5.59 -21.69 -1.61
C PHE A 294 5.50 -21.19 -3.05
N LEU A 295 4.95 -19.99 -3.23
CA LEU A 295 4.69 -19.41 -4.55
C LEU A 295 5.78 -18.44 -5.01
N GLY A 296 6.69 -18.04 -4.09
CA GLY A 296 7.65 -16.98 -4.37
C GLY A 296 6.96 -15.61 -4.58
N ARG A 297 7.69 -14.66 -5.15
CA ARG A 297 7.11 -13.37 -5.57
C ARG A 297 6.28 -13.57 -6.81
N LEU A 298 5.06 -13.09 -6.78
CA LEU A 298 4.12 -13.18 -7.88
C LEU A 298 3.85 -11.80 -8.50
N GLU A 299 3.68 -11.77 -9.81
CA GLU A 299 3.07 -10.63 -10.48
C GLU A 299 1.61 -10.48 -10.03
N GLN A 300 1.10 -9.25 -10.03
CA GLN A 300 -0.21 -8.95 -9.46
C GLN A 300 -1.35 -9.71 -10.16
N GLU A 301 -1.26 -9.97 -11.47
CA GLU A 301 -2.23 -10.76 -12.23
C GLU A 301 -2.29 -12.21 -11.76
N VAL A 302 -1.12 -12.78 -11.48
CA VAL A 302 -1.02 -14.16 -10.96
C VAL A 302 -1.53 -14.22 -9.53
N LEU A 303 -1.16 -13.25 -8.68
CA LEU A 303 -1.64 -13.13 -7.30
C LEU A 303 -3.18 -12.99 -7.24
N ALA A 304 -3.78 -12.20 -8.14
CA ALA A 304 -5.24 -12.10 -8.24
C ALA A 304 -5.90 -13.46 -8.49
N GLY A 305 -5.27 -14.33 -9.29
CA GLY A 305 -5.71 -15.72 -9.48
C GLY A 305 -5.73 -16.52 -8.17
N PHE A 306 -4.71 -16.34 -7.31
CA PHE A 306 -4.65 -17.01 -6.01
C PHE A 306 -5.69 -16.48 -5.03
N TYR A 307 -5.96 -15.16 -5.00
CA TYR A 307 -7.09 -14.61 -4.24
C TYR A 307 -8.42 -15.20 -4.72
N GLN A 308 -8.64 -15.29 -6.02
CA GLN A 308 -9.85 -15.88 -6.60
C GLN A 308 -9.99 -17.39 -6.33
N PHE A 309 -8.88 -18.08 -6.07
CA PHE A 309 -8.87 -19.51 -5.74
C PHE A 309 -9.05 -19.76 -4.25
N SER A 310 -8.45 -18.97 -3.38
CA SER A 310 -8.43 -19.18 -1.92
C SER A 310 -9.76 -18.83 -1.24
N ASP A 311 -9.96 -19.33 -0.03
CA ASP A 311 -11.17 -19.10 0.76
C ASP A 311 -10.96 -18.02 1.80
N ILE A 312 -9.79 -18.06 2.48
CA ILE A 312 -9.44 -17.16 3.57
C ILE A 312 -8.06 -16.58 3.30
N PHE A 313 -7.97 -15.27 3.31
CA PHE A 313 -6.69 -14.56 3.34
C PHE A 313 -6.28 -14.32 4.79
N VAL A 314 -5.03 -14.63 5.14
CA VAL A 314 -4.52 -14.49 6.51
C VAL A 314 -3.24 -13.66 6.52
N LEU A 315 -3.24 -12.54 7.23
CA LEU A 315 -2.07 -11.66 7.39
C LEU A 315 -1.94 -11.21 8.85
N PRO A 316 -1.33 -12.03 9.73
CA PRO A 316 -1.21 -11.74 11.15
C PRO A 316 0.03 -10.89 11.45
N SER A 317 0.13 -9.72 10.81
CA SER A 317 1.25 -8.79 10.96
C SER A 317 1.32 -8.19 12.36
N PHE A 318 2.54 -7.99 12.88
CA PHE A 318 2.77 -7.28 14.14
C PHE A 318 2.67 -5.76 13.98
N PHE A 319 2.87 -5.28 12.76
CA PHE A 319 2.75 -3.88 12.40
C PHE A 319 2.38 -3.73 10.93
N ASP A 320 1.31 -3.00 10.68
CA ASP A 320 0.90 -2.58 9.34
C ASP A 320 0.07 -1.29 9.42
N ALA A 321 -0.13 -0.61 8.29
CA ALA A 321 -1.10 0.49 8.20
C ALA A 321 -2.50 -0.10 7.89
N VAL A 322 -2.96 0.10 6.64
CA VAL A 322 -4.08 -0.66 6.07
C VAL A 322 -3.48 -1.57 5.00
N PRO A 323 -3.47 -2.90 5.18
CA PRO A 323 -2.86 -3.78 4.22
C PRO A 323 -3.68 -3.81 2.93
N LEU A 324 -3.11 -3.34 1.81
CA LEU A 324 -3.76 -3.41 0.49
C LEU A 324 -4.15 -4.83 0.12
N THR A 325 -3.32 -5.79 0.50
CA THR A 325 -3.56 -7.23 0.29
C THR A 325 -4.86 -7.72 0.93
N ALA A 326 -5.29 -7.10 2.06
CA ALA A 326 -6.57 -7.42 2.66
C ALA A 326 -7.76 -6.87 1.84
N LEU A 327 -7.62 -5.66 1.27
CA LEU A 327 -8.64 -5.09 0.38
C LEU A 327 -8.75 -5.87 -0.93
N GLU A 328 -7.60 -6.26 -1.50
CA GLU A 328 -7.51 -7.12 -2.68
C GLU A 328 -8.18 -8.48 -2.46
N ALA A 329 -7.94 -9.07 -1.28
CA ALA A 329 -8.56 -10.32 -0.85
C ALA A 329 -10.09 -10.19 -0.73
N LEU A 330 -10.59 -9.16 -0.03
CA LEU A 330 -12.03 -8.89 0.10
C LEU A 330 -12.70 -8.67 -1.26
N ALA A 331 -12.08 -7.87 -2.13
CA ALA A 331 -12.55 -7.61 -3.49
C ALA A 331 -12.64 -8.90 -4.34
N SER A 332 -11.73 -9.84 -4.08
CA SER A 332 -11.71 -11.15 -4.74
C SER A 332 -12.62 -12.19 -4.06
N GLY A 333 -13.35 -11.79 -3.02
CA GLY A 333 -14.36 -12.61 -2.31
C GLY A 333 -13.82 -13.40 -1.14
N ASN A 334 -12.57 -13.21 -0.68
CA ASN A 334 -12.03 -13.92 0.48
C ASN A 334 -12.65 -13.43 1.79
N LYS A 335 -12.74 -14.29 2.77
CA LYS A 335 -12.78 -13.92 4.18
C LYS A 335 -11.37 -13.51 4.58
N VAL A 336 -11.22 -12.57 5.51
CA VAL A 336 -9.92 -11.98 5.83
C VAL A 336 -9.64 -12.11 7.33
N VAL A 337 -8.46 -12.62 7.68
CA VAL A 337 -7.96 -12.70 9.05
C VAL A 337 -6.76 -11.77 9.19
N LEU A 338 -6.82 -10.83 10.13
CA LEU A 338 -5.78 -9.83 10.42
C LEU A 338 -5.47 -9.80 11.92
N SER A 339 -4.34 -9.22 12.30
CA SER A 339 -4.10 -8.86 13.68
C SER A 339 -4.88 -7.61 14.09
N THR A 340 -5.23 -7.49 15.37
CA THR A 340 -5.82 -6.28 15.96
C THR A 340 -4.76 -5.19 16.04
N LEU A 341 -4.59 -4.43 14.96
CA LEU A 341 -3.67 -3.30 14.88
C LEU A 341 -4.42 -1.97 15.14
N ASP A 342 -3.71 -0.98 15.69
CA ASP A 342 -4.28 0.32 16.03
C ASP A 342 -5.05 0.95 14.86
N GLY A 343 -6.35 1.20 15.09
CA GLY A 343 -7.25 1.83 14.14
C GLY A 343 -7.67 0.97 12.95
N LEU A 344 -7.19 -0.29 12.84
CA LEU A 344 -7.51 -1.15 11.68
C LEU A 344 -8.94 -1.67 11.74
N GLU A 345 -9.41 -2.08 12.91
CA GLU A 345 -10.80 -2.51 13.12
C GLU A 345 -11.78 -1.37 12.86
N ALA A 346 -11.50 -0.18 13.41
CA ALA A 346 -12.31 1.01 13.15
C ALA A 346 -12.36 1.37 11.66
N PHE A 347 -11.24 1.24 10.94
CA PHE A 347 -11.18 1.44 9.50
C PHE A 347 -12.15 0.51 8.74
N PHE A 348 -12.16 -0.79 9.05
CA PHE A 348 -13.06 -1.74 8.39
C PHE A 348 -14.52 -1.52 8.77
N GLN A 349 -14.81 -1.17 10.03
CA GLN A 349 -16.15 -0.81 10.47
C GLN A 349 -16.69 0.44 9.78
N GLU A 350 -15.85 1.45 9.55
CA GLU A 350 -16.25 2.70 8.87
C GLU A 350 -16.48 2.50 7.37
N HIS A 351 -15.55 1.80 6.70
CA HIS A 351 -15.52 1.77 5.24
C HIS A 351 -16.18 0.53 4.61
N CYS A 352 -16.24 -0.58 5.33
CA CYS A 352 -16.84 -1.84 4.85
C CYS A 352 -17.40 -2.68 6.02
N PRO A 353 -18.44 -2.17 6.72
CA PRO A 353 -18.96 -2.78 7.95
C PRO A 353 -19.51 -4.19 7.78
N THR A 354 -19.81 -4.62 6.57
CA THR A 354 -20.32 -5.97 6.26
C THR A 354 -19.23 -6.92 5.75
N ALA A 355 -17.97 -6.45 5.68
CA ALA A 355 -16.88 -7.29 5.22
C ALA A 355 -16.55 -8.39 6.24
N PRO A 356 -16.32 -9.64 5.79
CA PRO A 356 -15.96 -10.76 6.66
C PRO A 356 -14.50 -10.66 7.10
N VAL A 357 -14.20 -9.71 7.99
CA VAL A 357 -12.87 -9.51 8.58
C VAL A 357 -12.90 -9.99 10.02
N PHE A 358 -11.93 -10.82 10.36
CA PHE A 358 -11.75 -11.45 11.66
C PHE A 358 -10.40 -11.02 12.23
N PHE A 359 -10.37 -10.67 13.49
CA PHE A 359 -9.17 -10.12 14.12
C PHE A 359 -8.60 -11.11 15.14
N ALA A 360 -7.30 -11.41 15.01
CA ALA A 360 -6.50 -12.11 16.01
C ALA A 360 -5.89 -11.07 16.96
N GLU A 361 -6.24 -11.15 18.23
CA GLU A 361 -5.73 -10.22 19.24
C GLU A 361 -4.23 -10.34 19.38
N LEU A 362 -3.52 -9.20 19.26
CA LEU A 362 -2.09 -9.11 19.50
C LEU A 362 -1.83 -9.07 21.02
N PRO A 363 -0.81 -9.77 21.51
CA PRO A 363 -0.34 -9.59 22.86
C PRO A 363 0.27 -8.20 23.04
N LYS A 364 0.54 -7.82 24.29
CA LYS A 364 1.18 -6.54 24.57
C LYS A 364 2.54 -6.44 23.88
N MET A 365 2.66 -5.46 23.01
CA MET A 365 3.90 -5.20 22.27
C MET A 365 4.96 -4.58 23.20
N VAL A 366 6.21 -5.04 23.08
CA VAL A 366 7.37 -4.47 23.78
C VAL A 366 7.88 -3.23 23.04
N HIS A 367 7.93 -3.34 21.71
CA HIS A 367 8.24 -2.27 20.78
C HIS A 367 7.17 -2.21 19.70
N GLN A 368 7.25 -1.27 18.80
CA GLN A 368 6.23 -1.04 17.77
C GLN A 368 5.89 -2.27 16.91
N ASP A 369 6.85 -3.17 16.72
CA ASP A 369 6.74 -4.35 15.86
C ASP A 369 7.40 -5.62 16.48
N GLU A 370 7.49 -5.65 17.81
CA GLU A 370 8.11 -6.75 18.56
C GLU A 370 7.27 -7.12 19.78
N MET A 371 7.00 -8.40 19.95
CA MET A 371 6.32 -8.97 21.12
C MET A 371 7.27 -9.86 21.92
N ARG A 372 6.91 -10.17 23.18
CA ARG A 372 7.66 -11.13 23.98
C ARG A 372 7.45 -12.53 23.43
N LYS A 373 8.54 -13.32 23.39
CA LYS A 373 8.48 -14.70 22.88
C LYS A 373 7.54 -15.60 23.70
N GLU A 374 7.38 -15.32 24.97
CA GLU A 374 6.46 -16.02 25.87
C GLU A 374 4.99 -15.78 25.55
N ASP A 375 4.66 -14.71 24.85
CA ASP A 375 3.29 -14.38 24.44
C ASP A 375 2.93 -14.95 23.05
N LEU A 376 3.89 -15.53 22.31
CA LEU A 376 3.64 -16.13 21.00
C LEU A 376 2.56 -17.23 21.01
N PRO A 377 2.52 -18.17 22.00
CA PRO A 377 1.48 -19.20 22.05
C PRO A 377 0.06 -18.62 22.15
N PHE A 378 -0.11 -17.54 22.90
CA PHE A 378 -1.40 -16.81 22.99
C PHE A 378 -1.78 -16.22 21.63
N PHE A 379 -0.85 -15.58 20.94
CA PHE A 379 -1.12 -15.02 19.62
C PHE A 379 -1.43 -16.11 18.58
N GLU A 380 -0.75 -17.24 18.62
CA GLU A 380 -1.01 -18.38 17.74
C GLU A 380 -2.41 -18.96 17.95
N GLU A 381 -2.89 -19.02 19.21
CA GLU A 381 -4.24 -19.44 19.56
C GLU A 381 -5.28 -18.44 19.01
N ASN A 382 -5.05 -17.14 19.17
CA ASN A 382 -5.93 -16.10 18.61
C ASN A 382 -6.00 -16.15 17.07
N ILE A 383 -4.89 -16.46 16.38
CA ILE A 383 -4.90 -16.67 14.93
C ILE A 383 -5.74 -17.91 14.58
N GLN A 384 -5.57 -19.00 15.32
CA GLN A 384 -6.36 -20.23 15.14
C GLN A 384 -7.86 -19.95 15.28
N ASP A 385 -8.26 -19.27 16.35
CA ASP A 385 -9.65 -18.93 16.64
C ASP A 385 -10.26 -18.00 15.57
N ALA A 386 -9.48 -17.02 15.10
CA ALA A 386 -9.91 -16.13 14.02
C ALA A 386 -10.09 -16.89 12.69
N ILE A 387 -9.20 -17.85 12.37
CA ILE A 387 -9.36 -18.70 11.19
C ILE A 387 -10.59 -19.61 11.35
N LEU A 388 -10.81 -20.22 12.50
CA LEU A 388 -12.01 -21.04 12.78
C LEU A 388 -13.28 -20.23 12.63
N SER A 389 -13.32 -19.03 13.21
CA SER A 389 -14.44 -18.10 13.05
C SER A 389 -14.70 -17.75 11.58
N ALA A 390 -13.63 -17.54 10.81
CA ALA A 390 -13.75 -17.32 9.38
C ALA A 390 -14.24 -18.57 8.63
N MET A 391 -13.82 -19.79 9.00
CA MET A 391 -14.27 -21.02 8.39
C MET A 391 -15.78 -21.25 8.62
N GLU A 392 -16.25 -20.96 9.83
CA GLU A 392 -17.63 -21.19 10.27
C GLU A 392 -18.59 -20.06 9.89
N TYR A 393 -18.07 -18.89 9.50
CA TYR A 393 -18.90 -17.74 9.11
C TYR A 393 -19.73 -18.02 7.85
N PRO A 394 -21.06 -17.97 7.94
CA PRO A 394 -21.93 -18.15 6.79
C PRO A 394 -21.83 -16.93 5.87
N TYR A 395 -21.19 -17.08 4.73
CA TYR A 395 -21.03 -15.99 3.77
C TYR A 395 -22.35 -15.76 3.03
N GLN A 396 -23.16 -14.82 3.50
CA GLN A 396 -24.48 -14.53 2.91
C GLN A 396 -24.45 -13.53 1.76
N LYS A 397 -23.46 -12.63 1.77
CA LYS A 397 -23.33 -11.56 0.77
C LYS A 397 -21.88 -11.13 0.68
N MET A 398 -21.40 -10.88 -0.53
CA MET A 398 -20.08 -10.34 -0.75
C MET A 398 -19.90 -8.97 -0.09
N ALA A 399 -18.70 -8.73 0.44
CA ALA A 399 -18.31 -7.41 0.90
C ALA A 399 -18.32 -6.42 -0.26
N ASP A 400 -18.98 -5.29 -0.09
CA ASP A 400 -18.83 -4.17 -1.00
C ASP A 400 -17.65 -3.32 -0.53
N VAL A 401 -16.53 -3.45 -1.22
CA VAL A 401 -15.30 -2.67 -1.00
C VAL A 401 -15.03 -1.71 -2.15
N SER A 402 -16.00 -1.50 -3.05
CA SER A 402 -15.85 -0.68 -4.27
C SER A 402 -15.47 0.77 -3.95
N SER A 403 -15.97 1.31 -2.83
CA SER A 403 -15.63 2.65 -2.33
C SER A 403 -14.15 2.84 -1.98
N LEU A 404 -13.40 1.73 -1.79
CA LEU A 404 -11.97 1.67 -1.51
C LEU A 404 -11.13 1.33 -2.74
N SER A 405 -11.71 1.36 -3.95
CA SER A 405 -10.97 1.21 -5.20
C SER A 405 -10.23 2.48 -5.57
N TRP A 406 -9.13 2.35 -6.34
CA TRP A 406 -8.43 3.51 -6.91
C TRP A 406 -9.35 4.39 -7.76
N GLY A 407 -10.28 3.79 -8.52
CA GLY A 407 -11.27 4.53 -9.28
C GLY A 407 -12.17 5.40 -8.41
N SER A 408 -12.71 4.84 -7.32
CA SER A 408 -13.52 5.60 -6.36
C SER A 408 -12.74 6.74 -5.71
N LEU A 409 -11.46 6.49 -5.39
CA LEU A 409 -10.57 7.51 -4.84
C LEU A 409 -10.34 8.66 -5.83
N CYS A 410 -10.10 8.36 -7.12
CA CYS A 410 -9.95 9.36 -8.17
C CYS A 410 -11.22 10.19 -8.34
N HIS A 411 -12.41 9.59 -8.34
CA HIS A 411 -13.68 10.31 -8.36
C HIS A 411 -13.79 11.28 -7.18
N LYS A 412 -13.50 10.86 -5.96
CA LYS A 412 -13.50 11.73 -4.77
C LYS A 412 -12.54 12.93 -4.90
N ILE A 413 -11.39 12.76 -5.55
CA ILE A 413 -10.44 13.84 -5.79
C ILE A 413 -11.04 14.86 -6.78
N VAL A 414 -11.61 14.37 -7.90
CA VAL A 414 -12.19 15.21 -8.96
C VAL A 414 -13.45 15.92 -8.47
N ASP A 415 -14.39 15.20 -7.86
CA ASP A 415 -15.66 15.76 -7.38
C ASP A 415 -15.44 16.85 -6.32
N ASN A 416 -14.43 16.69 -5.50
CA ASN A 416 -14.05 17.67 -4.49
C ASN A 416 -13.45 18.96 -5.09
N THR A 417 -13.11 19.01 -6.38
CA THR A 417 -12.65 20.25 -7.03
C THR A 417 -13.80 21.17 -7.43
N ALA A 418 -15.02 20.64 -7.51
CA ALA A 418 -16.23 21.40 -7.90
C ALA A 418 -16.86 22.21 -6.73
N LEU A 419 -16.32 22.10 -5.50
CA LEU A 419 -16.71 22.84 -4.30
C LEU A 419 -15.70 23.93 -3.96
#